data_43679723db82e2bdd673cbdafd4cb010
#
_entry.id   43679723db82e2bdd673cbdafd4cb010
#
_cell.length_a   1.000
_cell.length_b   1.000
_cell.length_c   1.000
_cell.angle_alpha   90.00
_cell.angle_beta   90.00
_cell.angle_gamma   90.00
#
_symmetry.space_group_name_H-M   'P 1'
#
loop_
_entity.id
_entity.type
_entity.pdbx_description
1 polymer ?
#
loop_
_entity_poly.entity_id
_entity_poly.type
_entity_poly.pdbx_seq_one_letter_code
_entity_poly.pdbx_strand_id
1 'polypeptide(L)'
;MKTTKSIGLITLLLLIFVSGCVKKEVTGVVPGAYRTEVYLPMLAGKSVALAVNNSSVIDGKPILDTLLSLGVKVVRIFSPEHGFRGGNQYDTVDVKTGVPIALLYGSGSYKPENEDLADVDVVVFDMQDVGTRFYTYLSTLHYVMEACAENSKELIILDRPNPNDYYVDGPVLDTAFRSFVGMHPIPILHGLTVGEYAGMINGEKWLKGGVQCKTEVIKVAGYSHGSEYILPIPPSPNLNTQQSILLYPSLCLFEGTVISQGRGTMFPFQVLGNPELKERYQFAFTPVSIEGMSTNPPHKDKECFGLDLREFNTGIFKETKRINLE
;
A
#
# COMPACT_ATOMS: atom_id res chain seq x y z
N MET A 1 17.77 41.48 81.68
CA MET A 1 16.77 40.60 81.05
C MET A 1 16.59 41.09 79.62
N LYS A 2 17.21 40.42 78.66
CA LYS A 2 17.07 40.72 77.23
C LYS A 2 16.54 39.43 76.54
N THR A 3 15.34 39.47 76.05
CA THR A 3 14.65 38.40 75.31
C THR A 3 15.06 38.51 73.84
N THR A 4 15.76 37.57 73.33
CA THR A 4 16.06 37.39 71.90
C THR A 4 14.96 36.63 71.22
N LYS A 5 14.26 37.26 70.25
CA LYS A 5 13.29 36.56 69.34
C LYS A 5 14.06 35.96 68.20
N SER A 6 13.96 34.67 68.07
CA SER A 6 14.45 33.88 66.93
C SER A 6 13.41 33.95 65.81
N ILE A 7 13.81 34.46 64.63
CA ILE A 7 12.99 34.48 63.40
C ILE A 7 13.40 33.23 62.62
N GLY A 8 12.50 32.24 62.57
CA GLY A 8 12.69 31.03 61.74
C GLY A 8 12.38 31.36 60.25
N LEU A 9 13.38 31.21 59.41
CA LEU A 9 13.28 31.33 57.95
C LEU A 9 12.77 30.00 57.37
N ILE A 10 11.51 29.95 56.96
CA ILE A 10 10.97 28.81 56.26
C ILE A 10 11.30 28.92 54.79
N THR A 11 12.29 28.12 54.34
CA THR A 11 12.62 28.00 52.90
C THR A 11 11.66 27.04 52.24
N LEU A 12 10.75 27.57 51.45
CA LEU A 12 9.81 26.80 50.62
C LEU A 12 10.55 26.27 49.39
N LEU A 13 10.91 25.00 49.37
CA LEU A 13 11.46 24.32 48.19
C LEU A 13 10.33 24.07 47.19
N LEU A 14 10.27 24.84 46.10
CA LEU A 14 9.41 24.59 44.94
C LEU A 14 10.03 23.45 44.10
N LEU A 15 9.56 22.24 44.26
CA LEU A 15 9.86 21.11 43.33
C LEU A 15 9.12 21.34 42.01
N ILE A 16 9.84 21.86 41.03
CA ILE A 16 9.36 21.92 39.64
C ILE A 16 9.44 20.48 39.08
N PHE A 17 8.32 19.78 39.02
CA PHE A 17 8.19 18.57 38.21
C PHE A 17 8.26 18.96 36.74
N VAL A 18 9.41 18.87 36.14
CA VAL A 18 9.55 18.86 34.68
C VAL A 18 9.09 17.47 34.23
N SER A 19 7.80 17.36 33.87
CA SER A 19 7.32 16.21 33.10
C SER A 19 8.01 16.20 31.75
N GLY A 20 9.19 15.61 31.70
CA GLY A 20 9.85 15.27 30.44
C GLY A 20 8.96 14.27 29.72
N CYS A 21 8.31 14.72 28.63
CA CYS A 21 7.70 13.83 27.66
C CYS A 21 8.82 12.96 27.09
N VAL A 22 9.03 11.78 27.66
CA VAL A 22 9.95 10.78 27.11
C VAL A 22 9.30 10.35 25.79
N LYS A 23 9.77 10.91 24.67
CA LYS A 23 9.48 10.37 23.36
C LYS A 23 9.99 8.94 23.36
N LYS A 24 9.08 7.98 23.39
CA LYS A 24 9.40 6.56 23.23
C LYS A 24 10.11 6.46 21.88
N GLU A 25 11.39 6.13 21.89
CA GLU A 25 12.12 5.86 20.65
C GLU A 25 11.40 4.69 19.95
N VAL A 26 10.93 4.97 18.76
CA VAL A 26 10.31 3.95 17.92
C VAL A 26 11.45 3.09 17.39
N THR A 27 11.62 1.90 17.94
CA THR A 27 12.56 0.90 17.43
C THR A 27 11.89 0.12 16.30
N GLY A 28 12.43 0.25 15.08
CA GLY A 28 11.93 -0.42 13.88
C GLY A 28 10.98 0.44 13.03
N VAL A 29 10.60 -0.12 11.90
CA VAL A 29 9.72 0.52 10.91
C VAL A 29 8.27 0.37 11.34
N VAL A 30 7.57 1.50 11.53
CA VAL A 30 6.15 1.53 11.95
C VAL A 30 5.31 2.24 10.88
N PRO A 31 4.48 1.51 10.13
CA PRO A 31 3.57 2.07 9.14
C PRO A 31 2.62 3.12 9.73
N GLY A 32 2.18 4.08 8.90
CA GLY A 32 1.28 5.15 9.32
C GLY A 32 0.01 4.65 10.00
N ALA A 33 -0.54 3.52 9.56
CA ALA A 33 -1.74 2.90 10.12
C ALA A 33 -1.61 2.56 11.62
N TYR A 34 -0.42 2.22 12.10
CA TYR A 34 -0.16 1.90 13.52
C TYR A 34 -0.06 3.15 14.41
N ARG A 35 0.05 4.33 13.82
CA ARG A 35 0.21 5.61 14.53
C ARG A 35 -1.14 6.26 14.85
N THR A 36 -2.03 5.47 15.45
CA THR A 36 -3.42 5.88 15.74
C THR A 36 -3.47 7.16 16.59
N GLU A 37 -2.53 7.36 17.50
CA GLU A 37 -2.42 8.56 18.33
C GLU A 37 -2.25 9.85 17.51
N VAL A 38 -1.74 9.74 16.27
CA VAL A 38 -1.52 10.89 15.38
C VAL A 38 -2.79 11.26 14.62
N TYR A 39 -3.48 10.26 14.04
CA TYR A 39 -4.59 10.54 13.12
C TYR A 39 -5.99 10.41 13.74
N LEU A 40 -6.19 9.70 14.85
CA LEU A 40 -7.50 9.63 15.51
C LEU A 40 -8.08 11.01 15.88
N PRO A 41 -7.28 11.97 16.39
CA PRO A 41 -7.80 13.32 16.63
C PRO A 41 -8.33 14.01 15.38
N MET A 42 -7.79 13.69 14.19
CA MET A 42 -8.24 14.24 12.91
C MET A 42 -9.57 13.66 12.45
N LEU A 43 -9.93 12.45 12.95
CA LEU A 43 -11.18 11.74 12.61
C LEU A 43 -12.31 12.05 13.59
N ALA A 44 -12.02 12.70 14.71
CA ALA A 44 -12.99 12.93 15.79
C ALA A 44 -14.22 13.68 15.29
N GLY A 45 -15.41 13.13 15.47
CA GLY A 45 -16.70 13.70 15.09
C GLY A 45 -17.01 13.69 13.59
N LYS A 46 -16.13 13.11 12.76
CA LYS A 46 -16.29 13.05 11.30
C LYS A 46 -16.91 11.72 10.84
N SER A 47 -17.64 11.76 9.75
CA SER A 47 -18.03 10.59 8.96
C SER A 47 -16.88 10.20 8.04
N VAL A 48 -16.31 9.02 8.24
CA VAL A 48 -15.07 8.55 7.60
C VAL A 48 -15.38 7.53 6.52
N ALA A 49 -14.79 7.69 5.34
CA ALA A 49 -14.68 6.61 4.35
C ALA A 49 -13.27 6.03 4.37
N LEU A 50 -13.14 4.72 4.10
CA LEU A 50 -11.86 4.02 4.06
C LEU A 50 -11.57 3.51 2.65
N ALA A 51 -10.48 3.93 2.03
CA ALA A 51 -9.94 3.33 0.81
C ALA A 51 -8.89 2.28 1.23
N VAL A 52 -9.30 1.01 1.26
CA VAL A 52 -8.58 -0.07 1.95
C VAL A 52 -8.74 -1.42 1.25
N ASN A 53 -7.82 -2.34 1.52
CA ASN A 53 -7.84 -3.71 1.03
C ASN A 53 -7.42 -4.71 2.14
N ASN A 54 -7.12 -5.96 1.74
CA ASN A 54 -6.69 -7.02 2.66
C ASN A 54 -5.37 -6.71 3.41
N SER A 55 -4.51 -5.84 2.87
CA SER A 55 -3.25 -5.44 3.52
C SER A 55 -3.44 -4.36 4.60
N SER A 56 -4.63 -3.76 4.67
CA SER A 56 -4.98 -2.67 5.58
C SER A 56 -5.27 -3.21 6.98
N VAL A 57 -4.22 -3.61 7.69
CA VAL A 57 -4.30 -4.23 9.02
C VAL A 57 -3.44 -3.51 10.05
N ILE A 58 -3.88 -3.55 11.31
CA ILE A 58 -3.14 -3.13 12.51
C ILE A 58 -3.12 -4.32 13.46
N ASP A 59 -1.93 -4.84 13.81
CA ASP A 59 -1.74 -6.02 14.65
C ASP A 59 -2.61 -7.23 14.20
N GLY A 60 -2.64 -7.49 12.89
CA GLY A 60 -3.39 -8.60 12.28
C GLY A 60 -4.91 -8.39 12.25
N LYS A 61 -5.44 -7.24 12.68
CA LYS A 61 -6.86 -6.89 12.60
C LYS A 61 -7.09 -5.91 11.45
N PRO A 62 -8.14 -6.09 10.61
CA PRO A 62 -8.51 -5.09 9.63
C PRO A 62 -8.66 -3.70 10.25
N ILE A 63 -8.17 -2.68 9.56
CA ILE A 63 -8.21 -1.29 10.06
C ILE A 63 -9.64 -0.83 10.36
N LEU A 64 -10.64 -1.27 9.59
CA LEU A 64 -12.05 -1.00 9.85
C LEU A 64 -12.44 -1.42 11.27
N ASP A 65 -12.12 -2.67 11.65
CA ASP A 65 -12.48 -3.23 12.97
C ASP A 65 -11.80 -2.43 14.09
N THR A 66 -10.54 -2.05 13.87
CA THR A 66 -9.78 -1.24 14.82
C THR A 66 -10.40 0.15 15.00
N LEU A 67 -10.68 0.85 13.90
CA LEU A 67 -11.24 2.20 13.95
C LEU A 67 -12.64 2.23 14.56
N LEU A 68 -13.51 1.27 14.22
CA LEU A 68 -14.83 1.13 14.84
C LEU A 68 -14.70 0.88 16.36
N SER A 69 -13.76 0.04 16.80
CA SER A 69 -13.54 -0.22 18.23
C SER A 69 -13.02 1.01 18.98
N LEU A 70 -12.39 1.96 18.28
CA LEU A 70 -11.91 3.24 18.81
C LEU A 70 -12.95 4.36 18.69
N GLY A 71 -14.20 4.03 18.29
CA GLY A 71 -15.31 4.97 18.24
C GLY A 71 -15.34 5.86 16.98
N VAL A 72 -14.55 5.54 15.94
CA VAL A 72 -14.61 6.26 14.67
C VAL A 72 -15.88 5.89 13.92
N LYS A 73 -16.62 6.88 13.43
CA LYS A 73 -17.80 6.68 12.59
C LYS A 73 -17.40 6.38 11.14
N VAL A 74 -17.23 5.11 10.79
CA VAL A 74 -16.96 4.70 9.42
C VAL A 74 -18.29 4.48 8.70
N VAL A 75 -18.50 5.19 7.58
CA VAL A 75 -19.76 5.18 6.82
C VAL A 75 -19.63 4.47 5.47
N ARG A 76 -18.40 4.31 4.93
CA ARG A 76 -18.15 3.72 3.62
C ARG A 76 -16.77 3.08 3.51
N ILE A 77 -16.68 2.04 2.67
CA ILE A 77 -15.42 1.44 2.24
C ILE A 77 -15.31 1.61 0.73
N PHE A 78 -14.15 2.04 0.25
CA PHE A 78 -13.72 2.00 -1.15
C PHE A 78 -12.77 0.82 -1.31
N SER A 79 -13.22 -0.21 -2.03
CA SER A 79 -12.48 -1.47 -2.18
C SER A 79 -11.93 -1.60 -3.59
N PRO A 80 -10.60 -1.73 -3.77
CA PRO A 80 -9.98 -2.00 -5.06
C PRO A 80 -10.09 -3.47 -5.44
N GLU A 81 -9.35 -3.88 -6.45
CA GLU A 81 -9.13 -5.28 -6.84
C GLU A 81 -8.76 -6.15 -5.62
N HIS A 82 -9.21 -7.39 -5.61
CA HIS A 82 -9.03 -8.40 -4.56
C HIS A 82 -9.85 -8.21 -3.27
N GLY A 83 -10.70 -7.17 -3.21
CA GLY A 83 -11.64 -6.99 -2.11
C GLY A 83 -11.00 -6.49 -0.81
N PHE A 84 -11.86 -6.16 0.16
CA PHE A 84 -11.44 -5.55 1.42
C PHE A 84 -10.85 -6.56 2.42
N ARG A 85 -11.49 -7.72 2.61
CA ARG A 85 -11.03 -8.72 3.61
C ARG A 85 -10.34 -9.95 2.99
N GLY A 86 -9.92 -9.87 1.72
CA GLY A 86 -9.42 -11.03 0.98
C GLY A 86 -10.50 -12.07 0.66
N GLY A 87 -11.76 -11.66 0.70
CA GLY A 87 -12.93 -12.47 0.34
C GLY A 87 -13.38 -12.22 -1.10
N ASN A 88 -14.70 -12.23 -1.31
CA ASN A 88 -15.26 -11.91 -2.62
C ASN A 88 -15.05 -10.43 -2.95
N GLN A 89 -14.33 -10.16 -4.03
CA GLN A 89 -14.06 -8.78 -4.48
C GLN A 89 -15.30 -8.01 -4.95
N TYR A 90 -16.44 -8.68 -5.07
CA TYR A 90 -17.72 -8.09 -5.50
C TYR A 90 -18.69 -7.82 -4.34
N ASP A 91 -18.25 -8.01 -3.09
CA ASP A 91 -19.07 -7.69 -1.93
C ASP A 91 -19.36 -6.19 -1.87
N THR A 92 -20.63 -5.83 -1.74
CA THR A 92 -21.11 -4.44 -1.65
C THR A 92 -21.41 -3.98 -0.22
N VAL A 93 -21.28 -4.89 0.75
CA VAL A 93 -21.45 -4.62 2.18
C VAL A 93 -20.46 -5.51 2.95
N ASP A 94 -19.77 -4.94 3.95
CA ASP A 94 -18.99 -5.74 4.88
C ASP A 94 -19.94 -6.50 5.82
N VAL A 95 -20.02 -7.81 5.64
CA VAL A 95 -20.98 -8.69 6.36
C VAL A 95 -20.82 -8.59 7.88
N LYS A 96 -19.59 -8.33 8.39
CA LYS A 96 -19.31 -8.27 9.81
C LYS A 96 -19.83 -6.98 10.45
N THR A 97 -19.73 -5.86 9.78
CA THR A 97 -20.00 -4.53 10.35
C THR A 97 -21.21 -3.83 9.75
N GLY A 98 -21.70 -4.30 8.60
CA GLY A 98 -22.79 -3.67 7.85
C GLY A 98 -22.35 -2.41 7.10
N VAL A 99 -21.08 -2.07 7.08
CA VAL A 99 -20.57 -0.86 6.36
C VAL A 99 -20.67 -1.11 4.85
N PRO A 100 -21.29 -0.18 4.08
CA PRO A 100 -21.37 -0.28 2.63
C PRO A 100 -19.99 -0.25 1.97
N ILE A 101 -19.83 -1.01 0.89
CA ILE A 101 -18.62 -1.10 0.07
C ILE A 101 -18.94 -0.57 -1.34
N ALA A 102 -18.22 0.46 -1.77
CA ALA A 102 -18.16 0.91 -3.15
C ALA A 102 -16.95 0.27 -3.83
N LEU A 103 -17.19 -0.43 -4.93
CA LEU A 103 -16.16 -1.16 -5.67
C LEU A 103 -15.44 -0.21 -6.63
N LEU A 104 -14.11 -0.13 -6.52
CA LEU A 104 -13.24 0.65 -7.40
C LEU A 104 -12.57 -0.21 -8.49
N TYR A 105 -13.14 -1.37 -8.81
CA TYR A 105 -12.59 -2.29 -9.80
C TYR A 105 -13.69 -3.19 -10.40
N GLY A 106 -13.55 -3.52 -11.67
CA GLY A 106 -14.41 -4.52 -12.33
C GLY A 106 -15.84 -4.06 -12.69
N SER A 107 -16.40 -3.06 -12.04
CA SER A 107 -17.75 -2.52 -12.30
C SER A 107 -17.79 -1.37 -13.32
N GLY A 108 -16.63 -0.97 -13.84
CA GLY A 108 -16.49 0.12 -14.81
C GLY A 108 -16.04 1.46 -14.24
N SER A 109 -16.13 1.68 -12.92
CA SER A 109 -15.57 2.87 -12.27
C SER A 109 -14.35 2.48 -11.45
N TYR A 110 -13.23 3.19 -11.66
CA TYR A 110 -12.05 3.11 -10.83
C TYR A 110 -12.00 4.23 -9.80
N LYS A 111 -12.92 5.19 -9.92
CA LYS A 111 -13.01 6.39 -9.09
C LYS A 111 -14.27 6.35 -8.22
N PRO A 112 -14.19 6.73 -6.93
CA PRO A 112 -15.39 6.95 -6.12
C PRO A 112 -16.35 7.90 -6.81
N GLU A 113 -17.64 7.54 -6.85
CA GLU A 113 -18.69 8.41 -7.39
C GLU A 113 -19.03 9.54 -6.41
N ASN A 114 -19.62 10.64 -6.90
CA ASN A 114 -19.97 11.78 -6.05
C ASN A 114 -20.97 11.39 -4.96
N GLU A 115 -21.89 10.49 -5.26
CA GLU A 115 -22.89 9.95 -4.35
C GLU A 115 -22.24 9.19 -3.18
N ASP A 116 -21.15 8.50 -3.45
CA ASP A 116 -20.37 7.76 -2.43
C ASP A 116 -19.66 8.67 -1.44
N LEU A 117 -19.45 9.93 -1.81
CA LEU A 117 -18.77 10.94 -1.00
C LEU A 117 -19.74 11.95 -0.35
N ALA A 118 -21.04 11.87 -0.63
CA ALA A 118 -22.01 12.86 -0.19
C ALA A 118 -22.10 12.99 1.35
N ASP A 119 -22.07 11.86 2.06
CA ASP A 119 -22.15 11.76 3.52
C ASP A 119 -20.78 11.56 4.21
N VAL A 120 -19.68 11.76 3.47
CA VAL A 120 -18.30 11.61 3.94
C VAL A 120 -17.69 12.98 4.24
N ASP A 121 -17.02 13.13 5.38
CA ASP A 121 -16.24 14.31 5.74
C ASP A 121 -14.76 14.16 5.39
N VAL A 122 -14.22 12.96 5.54
CA VAL A 122 -12.80 12.65 5.30
C VAL A 122 -12.63 11.22 4.78
N VAL A 123 -11.70 11.05 3.84
CA VAL A 123 -11.30 9.74 3.35
C VAL A 123 -9.95 9.36 3.96
N VAL A 124 -9.80 8.10 4.39
CA VAL A 124 -8.53 7.53 4.85
C VAL A 124 -8.09 6.49 3.82
N PHE A 125 -6.88 6.65 3.30
CA PHE A 125 -6.26 5.71 2.37
C PHE A 125 -5.20 4.87 3.11
N ASP A 126 -5.34 3.54 3.04
CA ASP A 126 -4.40 2.60 3.64
C ASP A 126 -4.28 1.34 2.78
N MET A 127 -3.34 1.32 1.84
CA MET A 127 -3.05 0.16 0.99
C MET A 127 -1.55 -0.01 0.84
N GLN A 128 -1.07 -1.27 0.87
CA GLN A 128 0.32 -1.60 0.66
C GLN A 128 0.64 -1.65 -0.84
N ASP A 129 1.49 -0.76 -1.31
CA ASP A 129 2.09 -0.79 -2.64
C ASP A 129 3.40 -1.61 -2.64
N VAL A 130 3.89 -1.97 -3.83
CA VAL A 130 5.14 -2.73 -4.00
C VAL A 130 6.24 -1.95 -4.74
N GLY A 131 6.04 -0.65 -4.98
CA GLY A 131 7.05 0.24 -5.55
C GLY A 131 7.22 0.13 -7.05
N THR A 132 6.29 -0.51 -7.77
CA THR A 132 6.34 -0.65 -9.23
C THR A 132 5.18 0.07 -9.90
N ARG A 133 5.48 0.85 -10.95
CA ARG A 133 4.52 1.69 -11.67
C ARG A 133 3.24 0.98 -12.11
N PHE A 134 3.33 -0.27 -12.51
CA PHE A 134 2.19 -1.05 -13.01
C PHE A 134 1.41 -1.78 -11.92
N TYR A 135 1.80 -1.63 -10.64
CA TYR A 135 0.97 -2.10 -9.54
C TYR A 135 -0.16 -1.10 -9.27
N THR A 136 -1.41 -1.56 -9.33
CA THR A 136 -2.57 -0.69 -9.60
C THR A 136 -3.03 0.19 -8.42
N TYR A 137 -2.51 -0.02 -7.22
CA TYR A 137 -2.93 0.79 -6.06
C TYR A 137 -2.49 2.26 -6.13
N LEU A 138 -1.43 2.57 -6.90
CA LEU A 138 -1.08 3.96 -7.22
C LEU A 138 -2.12 4.62 -8.12
N SER A 139 -2.72 3.86 -9.04
CA SER A 139 -3.82 4.34 -9.87
C SER A 139 -5.10 4.51 -9.05
N THR A 140 -5.37 3.60 -8.11
CA THR A 140 -6.46 3.76 -7.14
C THR A 140 -6.27 5.01 -6.29
N LEU A 141 -5.04 5.26 -5.78
CA LEU A 141 -4.71 6.49 -5.06
C LEU A 141 -5.02 7.74 -5.89
N HIS A 142 -4.59 7.77 -7.17
CA HIS A 142 -4.88 8.88 -8.07
C HIS A 142 -6.38 9.17 -8.16
N TYR A 143 -7.19 8.15 -8.40
CA TYR A 143 -8.64 8.33 -8.54
C TYR A 143 -9.34 8.70 -7.23
N VAL A 144 -8.88 8.18 -6.10
CA VAL A 144 -9.36 8.61 -4.77
C VAL A 144 -9.00 10.07 -4.50
N MET A 145 -7.76 10.49 -4.81
CA MET A 145 -7.33 11.88 -4.71
C MET A 145 -8.17 12.81 -5.61
N GLU A 146 -8.44 12.40 -6.85
CA GLU A 146 -9.23 13.16 -7.79
C GLU A 146 -10.67 13.32 -7.30
N ALA A 147 -11.31 12.23 -6.86
CA ALA A 147 -12.65 12.26 -6.29
C ALA A 147 -12.73 13.15 -5.04
N CYS A 148 -11.75 13.06 -4.14
CA CYS A 148 -11.66 13.93 -2.97
C CYS A 148 -11.55 15.42 -3.35
N ALA A 149 -10.68 15.74 -4.33
CA ALA A 149 -10.48 17.10 -4.79
C ALA A 149 -11.76 17.69 -5.42
N GLU A 150 -12.43 16.93 -6.29
CA GLU A 150 -13.68 17.33 -6.96
C GLU A 150 -14.83 17.56 -5.96
N ASN A 151 -14.86 16.81 -4.86
CA ASN A 151 -15.88 16.89 -3.81
C ASN A 151 -15.44 17.68 -2.58
N SER A 152 -14.31 18.38 -2.63
CA SER A 152 -13.75 19.16 -1.51
C SER A 152 -13.59 18.35 -0.22
N LYS A 153 -13.25 17.07 -0.32
CA LYS A 153 -12.98 16.19 0.82
C LYS A 153 -11.49 16.17 1.14
N GLU A 154 -11.18 16.02 2.42
CA GLU A 154 -9.82 15.80 2.89
C GLU A 154 -9.45 14.32 2.75
N LEU A 155 -8.20 14.04 2.38
CA LEU A 155 -7.65 12.70 2.29
C LEU A 155 -6.49 12.53 3.29
N ILE A 156 -6.64 11.59 4.20
CA ILE A 156 -5.56 11.17 5.11
C ILE A 156 -4.93 9.90 4.55
N ILE A 157 -3.63 9.94 4.30
CA ILE A 157 -2.87 8.81 3.75
C ILE A 157 -2.05 8.21 4.89
N LEU A 158 -2.36 6.96 5.24
CA LEU A 158 -1.60 6.18 6.20
C LEU A 158 -0.45 5.52 5.45
N ASP A 159 0.70 6.20 5.42
CA ASP A 159 1.82 5.81 4.58
C ASP A 159 2.42 4.47 4.98
N ARG A 160 2.93 3.74 3.99
CA ARG A 160 3.52 2.40 4.15
C ARG A 160 4.89 2.32 3.50
N PRO A 161 5.80 1.49 4.04
CA PRO A 161 7.12 1.27 3.45
C PRO A 161 6.99 0.73 2.02
N ASN A 162 7.87 1.17 1.14
CA ASN A 162 8.03 0.58 -0.18
C ASN A 162 9.07 -0.55 -0.11
N PRO A 163 8.72 -1.80 -0.40
CA PRO A 163 9.66 -2.92 -0.30
C PRO A 163 10.72 -2.94 -1.41
N ASN A 164 10.55 -2.11 -2.46
CA ASN A 164 11.44 -2.02 -3.62
C ASN A 164 12.05 -0.61 -3.78
N ASP A 165 12.27 0.13 -2.70
CA ASP A 165 12.79 1.51 -2.74
C ASP A 165 14.32 1.63 -2.72
N TYR A 166 15.03 0.51 -2.84
CA TYR A 166 16.49 0.51 -2.80
C TYR A 166 17.13 1.24 -3.98
N TYR A 167 16.39 1.42 -5.07
CA TYR A 167 16.86 2.08 -6.29
C TYR A 167 15.68 2.53 -7.16
N VAL A 168 15.98 3.41 -8.10
CA VAL A 168 15.04 3.88 -9.13
C VAL A 168 15.57 3.38 -10.47
N ASP A 169 14.74 2.68 -11.26
CA ASP A 169 15.19 2.11 -12.54
C ASP A 169 14.03 1.84 -13.51
N GLY A 170 14.40 1.58 -14.76
CA GLY A 170 13.49 1.31 -15.87
C GLY A 170 13.03 2.59 -16.58
N PRO A 171 12.50 2.46 -17.80
CA PRO A 171 12.08 3.60 -18.59
C PRO A 171 10.92 4.35 -17.93
N VAL A 172 10.98 5.69 -18.03
CA VAL A 172 9.84 6.56 -17.69
C VAL A 172 8.70 6.28 -18.67
N LEU A 173 7.47 6.22 -18.15
CA LEU A 173 6.28 6.00 -18.98
C LEU A 173 6.12 7.15 -20.00
N ASP A 174 6.02 6.80 -21.27
CA ASP A 174 5.46 7.70 -22.26
C ASP A 174 3.93 7.82 -22.02
N THR A 175 3.46 9.03 -21.77
CA THR A 175 2.05 9.32 -21.46
C THR A 175 1.09 8.99 -22.61
N ALA A 176 1.59 8.80 -23.84
CA ALA A 176 0.80 8.26 -24.95
C ALA A 176 0.29 6.84 -24.68
N PHE A 177 0.96 6.08 -23.81
CA PHE A 177 0.57 4.73 -23.39
C PHE A 177 -0.07 4.70 -21.99
N ARG A 178 -0.56 5.83 -21.50
CA ARG A 178 -1.21 5.95 -20.21
C ARG A 178 -2.42 5.02 -20.10
N SER A 179 -2.48 4.26 -18.99
CA SER A 179 -3.58 3.34 -18.69
C SER A 179 -3.70 3.16 -17.17
N PHE A 180 -4.66 2.34 -16.72
CA PHE A 180 -4.80 2.01 -15.30
C PHE A 180 -3.57 1.28 -14.72
N VAL A 181 -2.82 0.55 -15.54
CA VAL A 181 -1.55 -0.11 -15.14
C VAL A 181 -0.31 0.79 -15.35
N GLY A 182 -0.52 2.08 -15.57
CA GLY A 182 0.56 3.05 -15.75
C GLY A 182 0.01 4.45 -15.99
N MET A 183 -0.21 5.23 -14.93
CA MET A 183 -0.89 6.51 -15.02
C MET A 183 0.04 7.70 -15.22
N HIS A 184 1.24 7.67 -14.66
CA HIS A 184 2.10 8.84 -14.55
C HIS A 184 3.46 8.62 -15.20
N PRO A 185 4.14 9.69 -15.67
CA PRO A 185 5.44 9.63 -16.30
C PRO A 185 6.54 9.39 -15.26
N ILE A 186 6.55 8.20 -14.68
CA ILE A 186 7.55 7.74 -13.71
C ILE A 186 8.26 6.48 -14.22
N PRO A 187 9.46 6.15 -13.71
CA PRO A 187 10.15 4.89 -14.03
C PRO A 187 9.38 3.67 -13.52
N ILE A 188 9.78 2.48 -13.95
CA ILE A 188 9.18 1.21 -13.52
C ILE A 188 9.29 1.06 -12.00
N LEU A 189 10.51 1.18 -11.47
CA LEU A 189 10.75 1.32 -10.03
C LEU A 189 10.90 2.79 -9.70
N HIS A 190 9.96 3.33 -8.95
CA HIS A 190 9.87 4.77 -8.69
C HIS A 190 10.52 5.21 -7.37
N GLY A 191 10.82 4.27 -6.46
CA GLY A 191 11.51 4.53 -5.20
C GLY A 191 10.71 5.32 -4.16
N LEU A 192 9.43 5.62 -4.38
CA LEU A 192 8.61 6.45 -3.49
C LEU A 192 7.71 5.60 -2.59
N THR A 193 7.40 6.09 -1.39
CA THR A 193 6.26 5.59 -0.61
C THR A 193 4.94 6.09 -1.21
N VAL A 194 3.82 5.53 -0.77
CA VAL A 194 2.48 5.97 -1.21
C VAL A 194 2.23 7.43 -0.85
N GLY A 195 2.68 7.85 0.34
CA GLY A 195 2.53 9.23 0.81
C GLY A 195 3.37 10.22 -0.01
N GLU A 196 4.61 9.86 -0.35
CA GLU A 196 5.47 10.66 -1.21
C GLU A 196 4.91 10.74 -2.64
N TYR A 197 4.36 9.63 -3.13
CA TYR A 197 3.73 9.58 -4.44
C TYR A 197 2.49 10.50 -4.53
N ALA A 198 1.67 10.55 -3.48
CA ALA A 198 0.56 11.49 -3.40
C ALA A 198 1.04 12.95 -3.43
N GLY A 199 2.14 13.25 -2.73
CA GLY A 199 2.80 14.55 -2.81
C GLY A 199 3.23 14.92 -4.23
N MET A 200 3.77 13.94 -4.97
CA MET A 200 4.17 14.11 -6.37
C MET A 200 2.96 14.34 -7.29
N ILE A 201 1.87 13.55 -7.14
CA ILE A 201 0.62 13.74 -7.90
C ILE A 201 0.12 15.20 -7.76
N ASN A 202 0.09 15.71 -6.54
CA ASN A 202 -0.34 17.08 -6.27
C ASN A 202 0.65 18.12 -6.81
N GLY A 203 1.95 17.93 -6.57
CA GLY A 203 3.01 18.86 -6.96
C GLY A 203 3.10 19.04 -8.48
N GLU A 204 3.02 17.94 -9.20
CA GLU A 204 3.05 17.89 -10.66
C GLU A 204 1.68 18.19 -11.32
N LYS A 205 0.63 18.38 -10.51
CA LYS A 205 -0.74 18.68 -10.96
C LYS A 205 -1.30 17.60 -11.91
N TRP A 206 -1.06 16.34 -11.59
CA TRP A 206 -1.47 15.22 -12.45
C TRP A 206 -2.95 14.86 -12.37
N LEU A 207 -3.70 15.39 -11.41
CA LEU A 207 -5.14 15.20 -11.34
C LEU A 207 -5.84 15.96 -12.47
N LYS A 208 -7.03 15.51 -12.85
CA LYS A 208 -7.81 16.08 -13.95
C LYS A 208 -8.02 17.60 -13.75
N GLY A 209 -7.72 18.36 -14.80
CA GLY A 209 -7.80 19.82 -14.72
C GLY A 209 -6.72 20.48 -13.86
N GLY A 210 -5.72 19.74 -13.37
CA GLY A 210 -4.66 20.28 -12.53
C GLY A 210 -5.10 20.66 -11.10
N VAL A 211 -6.27 20.16 -10.66
CA VAL A 211 -6.74 20.35 -9.28
C VAL A 211 -5.79 19.68 -8.29
N GLN A 212 -5.82 20.13 -7.05
CA GLN A 212 -5.02 19.54 -5.97
C GLN A 212 -5.94 18.98 -4.90
N CYS A 213 -5.64 17.78 -4.42
CA CYS A 213 -6.33 17.18 -3.28
C CYS A 213 -5.74 17.70 -1.97
N LYS A 214 -6.59 18.07 -1.00
CA LYS A 214 -6.14 18.36 0.36
C LYS A 214 -5.73 17.05 1.02
N THR A 215 -4.41 16.82 1.15
CA THR A 215 -3.85 15.59 1.71
C THR A 215 -3.11 15.83 3.02
N GLU A 216 -3.26 14.91 3.96
CA GLU A 216 -2.42 14.78 5.15
C GLU A 216 -1.75 13.39 5.13
N VAL A 217 -0.43 13.33 5.27
CA VAL A 217 0.32 12.08 5.23
C VAL A 217 0.81 11.70 6.63
N ILE A 218 0.31 10.59 7.13
CA ILE A 218 0.81 9.99 8.37
C ILE A 218 2.02 9.12 8.01
N LYS A 219 3.18 9.72 8.07
CA LYS A 219 4.44 9.10 7.62
C LYS A 219 4.76 7.82 8.39
N VAL A 220 5.47 6.91 7.74
CA VAL A 220 6.09 5.75 8.38
C VAL A 220 7.13 6.25 9.39
N ALA A 221 7.07 5.78 10.63
CA ALA A 221 8.08 6.11 11.62
C ALA A 221 9.24 5.10 11.58
N GLY A 222 10.47 5.57 11.84
CA GLY A 222 11.67 4.72 11.83
C GLY A 222 12.06 4.19 10.45
N TYR A 223 11.55 4.79 9.37
CA TYR A 223 11.80 4.40 7.99
C TYR A 223 12.67 5.45 7.27
N SER A 224 13.55 4.95 6.45
CA SER A 224 14.28 5.70 5.42
C SER A 224 14.36 4.85 4.16
N HIS A 225 14.53 5.48 3.01
CA HIS A 225 14.72 4.74 1.75
C HIS A 225 15.88 3.75 1.88
N GLY A 226 15.68 2.53 1.35
CA GLY A 226 16.60 1.42 1.51
C GLY A 226 16.48 0.65 2.83
N SER A 227 15.55 1.01 3.72
CA SER A 227 15.26 0.20 4.92
C SER A 227 14.70 -1.16 4.53
N GLU A 228 15.21 -2.21 5.16
CA GLU A 228 14.60 -3.54 4.98
C GLU A 228 13.21 -3.58 5.62
N TYR A 229 12.23 -4.01 4.83
CA TYR A 229 10.88 -4.20 5.32
C TYR A 229 10.25 -5.42 4.66
N ILE A 230 9.98 -6.43 5.47
CA ILE A 230 9.24 -7.62 5.04
C ILE A 230 7.76 -7.35 5.25
N LEU A 231 6.98 -7.45 4.18
CA LEU A 231 5.55 -7.22 4.25
C LEU A 231 4.87 -8.28 5.13
N PRO A 232 4.15 -7.87 6.20
CA PRO A 232 3.51 -8.84 7.10
C PRO A 232 2.30 -9.53 6.45
N ILE A 233 1.72 -8.90 5.43
CA ILE A 233 0.57 -9.41 4.67
C ILE A 233 0.93 -9.34 3.19
N PRO A 234 0.73 -10.42 2.42
CA PRO A 234 0.84 -10.38 0.97
C PRO A 234 -0.08 -9.31 0.37
N PRO A 235 0.45 -8.40 -0.46
CA PRO A 235 -0.34 -7.30 -1.01
C PRO A 235 -1.33 -7.79 -2.09
N SER A 236 -1.09 -8.95 -2.66
CA SER A 236 -1.93 -9.61 -3.65
C SER A 236 -1.78 -11.13 -3.53
N PRO A 237 -2.80 -11.93 -3.86
CA PRO A 237 -2.68 -13.38 -3.94
C PRO A 237 -1.57 -13.87 -4.89
N ASN A 238 -1.26 -13.08 -5.93
CA ASN A 238 -0.19 -13.38 -6.88
C ASN A 238 1.18 -12.76 -6.49
N LEU A 239 1.28 -12.03 -5.39
CA LEU A 239 2.54 -11.58 -4.77
C LEU A 239 2.58 -12.11 -3.34
N ASN A 240 2.59 -13.43 -3.22
CA ASN A 240 2.34 -14.16 -1.98
C ASN A 240 3.58 -14.39 -1.11
N THR A 241 4.76 -14.01 -1.58
CA THR A 241 6.04 -14.12 -0.85
C THR A 241 6.87 -12.84 -1.03
N GLN A 242 7.81 -12.60 -0.12
CA GLN A 242 8.79 -11.51 -0.29
C GLN A 242 9.63 -11.71 -1.56
N GLN A 243 9.95 -12.95 -1.91
CA GLN A 243 10.68 -13.28 -3.14
C GLN A 243 9.91 -12.82 -4.39
N SER A 244 8.60 -13.12 -4.47
CA SER A 244 7.77 -12.69 -5.60
C SER A 244 7.68 -11.16 -5.70
N ILE A 245 7.61 -10.44 -4.57
CA ILE A 245 7.56 -8.98 -4.52
C ILE A 245 8.85 -8.37 -5.08
N LEU A 246 10.02 -8.93 -4.70
CA LEU A 246 11.31 -8.43 -5.16
C LEU A 246 11.60 -8.78 -6.64
N LEU A 247 11.09 -9.92 -7.13
CA LEU A 247 11.20 -10.33 -8.52
C LEU A 247 10.18 -9.63 -9.43
N TYR A 248 9.05 -9.17 -8.90
CA TYR A 248 7.93 -8.61 -9.66
C TYR A 248 8.32 -7.50 -10.65
N PRO A 249 9.18 -6.52 -10.30
CA PRO A 249 9.58 -5.47 -11.24
C PRO A 249 10.20 -5.99 -12.54
N SER A 250 10.93 -7.11 -12.45
CA SER A 250 11.56 -7.78 -13.60
C SER A 250 10.58 -8.70 -14.33
N LEU A 251 9.86 -9.53 -13.58
CA LEU A 251 9.07 -10.63 -14.16
C LEU A 251 7.71 -10.17 -14.71
N CYS A 252 7.13 -9.09 -14.19
CA CYS A 252 5.85 -8.58 -14.68
C CYS A 252 5.89 -8.17 -16.16
N LEU A 253 7.05 -7.76 -16.67
CA LEU A 253 7.21 -7.40 -18.08
C LEU A 253 6.97 -8.57 -19.04
N PHE A 254 7.12 -9.81 -18.57
CA PHE A 254 6.81 -11.01 -19.34
C PHE A 254 5.30 -11.25 -19.49
N GLU A 255 4.43 -10.57 -18.73
CA GLU A 255 2.96 -10.69 -18.89
C GLU A 255 2.49 -10.23 -20.28
N GLY A 256 3.24 -9.36 -20.95
CA GLY A 256 3.00 -8.96 -22.32
C GLY A 256 3.57 -9.91 -23.39
N THR A 257 4.07 -11.09 -22.98
CA THR A 257 4.74 -12.07 -23.85
C THR A 257 4.06 -13.44 -23.79
N VAL A 258 4.64 -14.42 -24.49
CA VAL A 258 4.20 -15.82 -24.44
C VAL A 258 4.76 -16.59 -23.23
N ILE A 259 5.52 -15.95 -22.35
CA ILE A 259 6.15 -16.58 -21.19
C ILE A 259 5.21 -16.51 -19.99
N SER A 260 4.94 -17.65 -19.36
CA SER A 260 4.25 -17.70 -18.07
C SER A 260 5.19 -17.25 -16.95
N GLN A 261 4.67 -16.40 -16.04
CA GLN A 261 5.36 -15.95 -14.82
C GLN A 261 4.91 -16.75 -13.59
N GLY A 262 4.39 -17.96 -13.81
CA GLY A 262 3.93 -18.85 -12.74
C GLY A 262 2.54 -18.51 -12.18
N ARG A 263 1.75 -17.61 -12.79
CA ARG A 263 0.33 -17.49 -12.44
C ARG A 263 -0.37 -18.83 -12.63
N GLY A 264 -1.25 -19.21 -11.71
CA GLY A 264 -1.85 -20.54 -11.66
C GLY A 264 -0.94 -21.60 -11.03
N THR A 265 0.09 -21.19 -10.29
CA THR A 265 0.88 -22.03 -9.39
C THR A 265 0.90 -21.44 -7.98
N MET A 266 1.46 -22.14 -7.00
CA MET A 266 1.65 -21.61 -5.64
C MET A 266 2.87 -20.67 -5.51
N PHE A 267 3.59 -20.43 -6.60
CA PHE A 267 4.80 -19.61 -6.67
C PHE A 267 4.76 -18.61 -7.85
N PRO A 268 3.69 -17.80 -7.97
CA PRO A 268 3.58 -16.78 -9.03
C PRO A 268 4.71 -15.75 -8.88
N PHE A 269 5.20 -15.24 -10.03
CA PHE A 269 6.34 -14.33 -10.13
C PHE A 269 7.64 -14.84 -9.47
N GLN A 270 7.80 -16.16 -9.43
CA GLN A 270 9.02 -16.82 -8.96
C GLN A 270 9.54 -17.87 -9.95
N VAL A 271 8.88 -17.99 -11.09
CA VAL A 271 9.29 -18.86 -12.21
C VAL A 271 8.99 -18.18 -13.53
N LEU A 272 9.71 -18.58 -14.59
CA LEU A 272 9.40 -18.22 -15.97
C LEU A 272 9.36 -19.49 -16.80
N GLY A 273 8.41 -19.62 -17.74
CA GLY A 273 8.36 -20.80 -18.60
C GLY A 273 7.37 -20.74 -19.74
N ASN A 274 7.58 -21.63 -20.70
CA ASN A 274 6.73 -21.81 -21.86
C ASN A 274 6.80 -23.27 -22.30
N PRO A 275 5.74 -23.89 -22.83
CA PRO A 275 5.78 -25.27 -23.35
C PRO A 275 6.83 -25.52 -24.43
N GLU A 276 7.14 -24.51 -25.25
CA GLU A 276 8.11 -24.61 -26.36
C GLU A 276 9.58 -24.62 -25.91
N LEU A 277 9.84 -24.40 -24.62
CA LEU A 277 11.20 -24.37 -24.07
C LEU A 277 11.69 -25.72 -23.55
N LYS A 278 10.96 -26.81 -23.79
CA LYS A 278 11.25 -28.17 -23.31
C LYS A 278 12.69 -28.65 -23.60
N GLU A 279 13.20 -28.35 -24.80
CA GLU A 279 14.54 -28.76 -25.20
C GLU A 279 15.66 -27.89 -24.61
N ARG A 280 15.33 -26.81 -23.94
CA ARG A 280 16.29 -25.81 -23.40
C ARG A 280 16.43 -25.85 -21.90
N TYR A 281 15.34 -26.19 -21.18
CA TYR A 281 15.28 -26.15 -19.72
C TYR A 281 14.75 -27.46 -19.15
N GLN A 282 15.28 -27.86 -17.98
CA GLN A 282 14.86 -29.07 -17.27
C GLN A 282 13.77 -28.81 -16.23
N PHE A 283 13.75 -27.60 -15.63
CA PHE A 283 12.72 -27.22 -14.66
C PHE A 283 11.38 -27.10 -15.38
N ALA A 284 10.34 -27.71 -14.81
CA ALA A 284 9.01 -27.70 -15.35
C ALA A 284 7.95 -27.38 -14.29
N PHE A 285 6.86 -26.74 -14.71
CA PHE A 285 5.67 -26.49 -13.92
C PHE A 285 4.44 -26.46 -14.80
N THR A 286 3.26 -26.70 -14.20
CA THR A 286 1.99 -26.67 -14.94
C THR A 286 1.06 -25.66 -14.30
N PRO A 287 0.75 -24.54 -14.97
CA PRO A 287 -0.28 -23.60 -14.51
C PRO A 287 -1.67 -24.27 -14.50
N VAL A 288 -2.41 -24.09 -13.40
CA VAL A 288 -3.78 -24.59 -13.26
C VAL A 288 -4.71 -23.45 -12.81
N SER A 289 -6.02 -23.68 -12.90
CA SER A 289 -6.98 -22.73 -12.31
C SER A 289 -6.87 -22.77 -10.79
N ILE A 290 -6.58 -21.62 -10.17
CA ILE A 290 -6.56 -21.45 -8.70
C ILE A 290 -7.54 -20.35 -8.35
N GLU A 291 -8.61 -20.72 -7.63
CA GLU A 291 -9.60 -19.76 -7.15
C GLU A 291 -8.97 -18.74 -6.20
N GLY A 292 -9.36 -17.47 -6.31
CA GLY A 292 -8.80 -16.38 -5.53
C GLY A 292 -7.41 -15.90 -5.98
N MET A 293 -6.75 -16.57 -6.94
CA MET A 293 -5.45 -16.16 -7.49
C MET A 293 -5.51 -15.93 -9.01
N SER A 294 -5.61 -16.99 -9.79
CA SER A 294 -5.71 -16.95 -11.25
C SER A 294 -6.51 -18.12 -11.75
N THR A 295 -7.72 -17.87 -12.25
CA THR A 295 -8.63 -18.93 -12.76
C THR A 295 -8.35 -19.30 -14.21
N ASN A 296 -7.70 -18.42 -14.95
CA ASN A 296 -7.32 -18.64 -16.36
C ASN A 296 -5.88 -18.15 -16.63
N PRO A 297 -4.86 -18.80 -16.01
CA PRO A 297 -3.47 -18.42 -16.22
C PRO A 297 -2.98 -18.71 -17.65
N PRO A 298 -1.92 -18.01 -18.11
CA PRO A 298 -1.25 -18.37 -19.36
C PRO A 298 -0.82 -19.84 -19.35
N HIS A 299 -0.99 -20.54 -20.48
CA HIS A 299 -0.67 -21.97 -20.65
C HIS A 299 -1.36 -22.90 -19.66
N LYS A 300 -2.57 -22.54 -19.22
CA LYS A 300 -3.37 -23.40 -18.34
C LYS A 300 -3.38 -24.85 -18.80
N ASP A 301 -3.14 -25.77 -17.85
CA ASP A 301 -3.12 -27.23 -18.03
C ASP A 301 -2.02 -27.74 -19.01
N LYS A 302 -1.03 -26.90 -19.34
CA LYS A 302 0.12 -27.28 -20.18
C LYS A 302 1.40 -27.23 -19.36
N GLU A 303 2.24 -28.24 -19.51
CA GLU A 303 3.57 -28.26 -18.90
C GLU A 303 4.46 -27.19 -19.56
N CYS A 304 4.96 -26.25 -18.75
CA CYS A 304 5.88 -25.21 -19.14
C CYS A 304 7.28 -25.55 -18.65
N PHE A 305 8.28 -25.25 -19.45
CA PHE A 305 9.69 -25.44 -19.13
C PHE A 305 10.39 -24.09 -19.03
N GLY A 306 11.36 -23.94 -18.10
CA GLY A 306 12.00 -22.63 -17.94
C GLY A 306 12.88 -22.50 -16.70
N LEU A 307 12.80 -21.34 -16.04
CA LEU A 307 13.63 -20.97 -14.91
C LEU A 307 12.87 -21.08 -13.59
N ASP A 308 13.53 -21.64 -12.59
CA ASP A 308 13.12 -21.60 -11.18
C ASP A 308 13.89 -20.48 -10.47
N LEU A 309 13.18 -19.47 -10.01
CA LEU A 309 13.75 -18.29 -9.36
C LEU A 309 13.38 -18.22 -7.87
N ARG A 310 12.82 -19.28 -7.30
CA ARG A 310 12.40 -19.32 -5.89
C ARG A 310 13.57 -19.09 -4.94
N GLU A 311 14.75 -19.61 -5.31
CA GLU A 311 16.01 -19.46 -4.55
C GLU A 311 16.97 -18.45 -5.20
N PHE A 312 16.49 -17.62 -6.14
CA PHE A 312 17.31 -16.61 -6.78
C PHE A 312 17.74 -15.53 -5.76
N ASN A 313 19.02 -15.18 -5.78
CA ASN A 313 19.55 -14.13 -4.89
C ASN A 313 19.09 -12.74 -5.32
N THR A 314 17.97 -12.26 -4.77
CA THR A 314 17.44 -10.92 -5.05
C THR A 314 18.31 -9.79 -4.48
N GLY A 315 19.32 -10.09 -3.65
CA GLY A 315 20.30 -9.10 -3.18
C GLY A 315 21.06 -8.42 -4.33
N ILE A 316 21.20 -9.11 -5.46
CA ILE A 316 21.84 -8.55 -6.65
C ILE A 316 21.14 -7.28 -7.17
N PHE A 317 19.82 -7.12 -6.97
CA PHE A 317 19.10 -5.92 -7.38
C PHE A 317 19.55 -4.69 -6.57
N LYS A 318 19.84 -4.89 -5.26
CA LYS A 318 20.36 -3.84 -4.38
C LYS A 318 21.78 -3.44 -4.76
N GLU A 319 22.60 -4.43 -5.13
CA GLU A 319 24.00 -4.24 -5.50
C GLU A 319 24.15 -3.55 -6.85
N THR A 320 23.42 -4.03 -7.86
CA THR A 320 23.49 -3.52 -9.23
C THR A 320 22.64 -2.27 -9.46
N LYS A 321 21.63 -2.04 -8.60
CA LYS A 321 20.62 -0.97 -8.73
C LYS A 321 19.92 -1.01 -10.09
N ARG A 322 19.59 -2.20 -10.56
CA ARG A 322 18.95 -2.43 -11.86
C ARG A 322 17.86 -3.48 -11.78
N ILE A 323 16.82 -3.29 -12.57
CA ILE A 323 15.90 -4.34 -12.98
C ILE A 323 16.70 -5.33 -13.81
N ASN A 324 16.77 -6.58 -13.38
CA ASN A 324 17.47 -7.61 -14.12
C ASN A 324 16.47 -8.32 -15.04
N LEU A 325 16.71 -8.21 -16.35
CA LEU A 325 15.93 -8.86 -17.41
C LEU A 325 16.76 -9.90 -18.20
N GLU A 326 18.03 -10.09 -17.85
CA GLU A 326 18.98 -10.99 -18.51
C GLU A 326 19.05 -12.37 -17.81
#